data_1a002715930ef95b0fdb0aab044f6b95
#
_entry.id   1a002715930ef95b0fdb0aab044f6b95
#
_cell.length_a   1.000
_cell.length_b   1.000
_cell.length_c   1.000
_cell.angle_alpha   90.00
_cell.angle_beta   90.00
_cell.angle_gamma   90.00
#
_symmetry.space_group_name_H-M   'P 1'
#
loop_
_entity.id
_entity.type
_entity.pdbx_description
1 polymer ?
#
loop_
_entity_poly.entity_id
_entity_poly.type
_entity_poly.pdbx_seq_one_letter_code
_entity_poly.pdbx_strand_id
1 'polypeptide(L)'
;MKAPIVISAWKLLVATTEIGTVTGAAAELGLPLPKASRLWTELEDLTGVTLLNRTVKPARLTEEARRKLPDAQLFLATYRRLLSTPTASDPRPLRVSIPANAAPLPILTVLNRFEAAHGVQIDLLNDCGVEGLLSGRADVAWFGFEPPENSGLSAVRANTLYSFLMATPAYLKRYGTPKTTEELQQHTILMRDTANRSYDEMLLNGNTTCVLDSRFRRRRESAEVCRARLLAGEGIAIDLTPGLMMNELASGTVVPVLPGWHRRPWPIVIATLKEKLANPTVAALSEALTDCARQMEGMNNWRFWHRRLHLPMPVQEE
;
A
#
# COMPACT_ATOMS: atom_id res chain seq x y z
N MET A 1 4.41 34.93 -4.05
CA MET A 1 3.48 34.15 -4.90
C MET A 1 2.06 34.26 -4.33
N LYS A 2 1.02 34.37 -5.18
CA LYS A 2 -0.37 34.45 -4.69
C LYS A 2 -0.84 33.04 -4.25
N ALA A 3 -1.59 32.93 -3.14
CA ALA A 3 -2.05 31.65 -2.57
C ALA A 3 -2.71 30.68 -3.59
N PRO A 4 -3.55 31.10 -4.54
CA PRO A 4 -4.12 30.21 -5.57
C PRO A 4 -3.09 29.55 -6.47
N ILE A 5 -1.95 30.19 -6.73
CA ILE A 5 -0.86 29.67 -7.55
C ILE A 5 -0.14 28.55 -6.81
N VAL A 6 0.14 28.74 -5.52
CA VAL A 6 0.75 27.72 -4.66
C VAL A 6 -0.07 26.42 -4.64
N ILE A 7 -1.38 26.54 -4.43
CA ILE A 7 -2.29 25.40 -4.38
C ILE A 7 -2.31 24.66 -5.74
N SER A 8 -2.38 25.40 -6.85
CA SER A 8 -2.38 24.80 -8.19
C SER A 8 -1.07 24.07 -8.50
N ALA A 9 0.08 24.59 -8.03
CA ALA A 9 1.38 23.97 -8.20
C ALA A 9 1.49 22.64 -7.42
N TRP A 10 1.04 22.62 -6.16
CA TRP A 10 0.99 21.37 -5.38
C TRP A 10 0.00 20.35 -5.95
N LYS A 11 -1.17 20.79 -6.45
CA LYS A 11 -2.09 19.90 -7.18
C LYS A 11 -1.44 19.27 -8.40
N LEU A 12 -0.65 20.02 -9.14
CA LEU A 12 0.06 19.52 -10.31
C LEU A 12 1.12 18.47 -9.94
N LEU A 13 1.84 18.65 -8.82
CA LEU A 13 2.79 17.65 -8.29
C LEU A 13 2.06 16.34 -7.97
N VAL A 14 0.97 16.40 -7.20
CA VAL A 14 0.20 15.21 -6.79
C VAL A 14 -0.36 14.50 -8.03
N ALA A 15 -1.04 15.21 -8.93
CA ALA A 15 -1.60 14.64 -10.16
C ALA A 15 -0.50 14.03 -11.07
N THR A 16 0.71 14.64 -11.13
CA THR A 16 1.82 14.07 -11.91
C THR A 16 2.29 12.74 -11.34
N THR A 17 2.21 12.55 -10.03
CA THR A 17 2.55 11.27 -9.40
C THR A 17 1.54 10.18 -9.75
N GLU A 18 0.26 10.52 -9.76
CA GLU A 18 -0.84 9.57 -10.02
C GLU A 18 -0.91 9.18 -11.51
N ILE A 19 -0.73 10.14 -12.40
CA ILE A 19 -0.88 9.96 -13.86
C ILE A 19 0.44 9.54 -14.52
N GLY A 20 1.57 9.79 -13.86
CA GLY A 20 2.91 9.45 -14.36
C GLY A 20 3.54 10.45 -15.34
N THR A 21 2.79 11.45 -15.83
CA THR A 21 3.29 12.47 -16.75
C THR A 21 2.76 13.87 -16.44
N VAL A 22 3.60 14.88 -16.62
CA VAL A 22 3.21 16.31 -16.45
C VAL A 22 2.10 16.70 -17.42
N THR A 23 2.18 16.21 -18.66
CA THR A 23 1.18 16.51 -19.71
C THR A 23 -0.18 15.95 -19.35
N GLY A 24 -0.24 14.70 -18.89
CA GLY A 24 -1.47 14.06 -18.43
C GLY A 24 -2.07 14.78 -17.22
N ALA A 25 -1.23 15.08 -16.22
CA ALA A 25 -1.64 15.82 -15.03
C ALA A 25 -2.17 17.24 -15.36
N ALA A 26 -1.53 17.93 -16.31
CA ALA A 26 -2.01 19.24 -16.76
C ALA A 26 -3.38 19.14 -17.43
N ALA A 27 -3.59 18.13 -18.28
CA ALA A 27 -4.87 17.87 -18.95
C ALA A 27 -5.98 17.55 -17.93
N GLU A 28 -5.70 16.68 -16.97
CA GLU A 28 -6.63 16.31 -15.87
C GLU A 28 -7.07 17.54 -15.05
N LEU A 29 -6.12 18.45 -14.79
CA LEU A 29 -6.38 19.68 -14.04
C LEU A 29 -6.94 20.81 -14.90
N GLY A 30 -7.19 20.58 -16.20
CA GLY A 30 -7.64 21.62 -17.14
C GLY A 30 -6.64 22.77 -17.30
N LEU A 31 -5.33 22.49 -17.17
CA LEU A 31 -4.27 23.49 -17.25
C LEU A 31 -3.60 23.47 -18.62
N PRO A 32 -3.49 24.63 -19.31
CA PRO A 32 -2.63 24.76 -20.50
C PRO A 32 -1.18 24.41 -20.15
N LEU A 33 -0.49 23.67 -21.04
CA LEU A 33 0.91 23.24 -20.82
C LEU A 33 1.88 24.37 -20.45
N PRO A 34 1.81 25.57 -21.07
CA PRO A 34 2.66 26.69 -20.65
C PRO A 34 2.43 27.11 -19.21
N LYS A 35 1.16 27.05 -18.73
CA LYS A 35 0.81 27.36 -17.34
C LYS A 35 1.31 26.26 -16.39
N ALA A 36 1.17 25.00 -16.75
CA ALA A 36 1.70 23.89 -15.98
C ALA A 36 3.23 23.97 -15.85
N SER A 37 3.95 24.27 -16.94
CA SER A 37 5.40 24.48 -16.91
C SER A 37 5.82 25.61 -15.97
N ARG A 38 5.10 26.74 -15.99
CA ARG A 38 5.35 27.87 -15.08
C ARG A 38 5.10 27.48 -13.62
N LEU A 39 4.01 26.75 -13.34
CA LEU A 39 3.71 26.27 -11.98
C LEU A 39 4.80 25.34 -11.44
N TRP A 40 5.40 24.51 -12.29
CA TRP A 40 6.54 23.66 -11.90
C TRP A 40 7.75 24.51 -11.53
N THR A 41 8.12 25.49 -12.34
CA THR A 41 9.24 26.39 -12.04
C THR A 41 9.00 27.16 -10.74
N GLU A 42 7.81 27.72 -10.56
CA GLU A 42 7.43 28.43 -9.34
C GLU A 42 7.47 27.54 -8.10
N LEU A 43 7.12 26.24 -8.24
CA LEU A 43 7.18 25.28 -7.12
C LEU A 43 8.62 24.90 -6.78
N GLU A 44 9.47 24.71 -7.77
CA GLU A 44 10.91 24.47 -7.60
C GLU A 44 11.61 25.69 -6.94
N ASP A 45 11.28 26.89 -7.38
CA ASP A 45 11.77 28.14 -6.77
C ASP A 45 11.32 28.28 -5.32
N LEU A 46 10.05 27.97 -5.03
CA LEU A 46 9.50 28.03 -3.68
C LEU A 46 10.16 27.02 -2.72
N THR A 47 10.44 25.83 -3.22
CA THR A 47 10.97 24.74 -2.41
C THR A 47 12.49 24.71 -2.36
N GLY A 48 13.16 25.45 -3.25
CA GLY A 48 14.61 25.48 -3.36
C GLY A 48 15.23 24.19 -3.89
N VAL A 49 14.42 23.27 -4.43
CA VAL A 49 14.91 21.97 -4.93
C VAL A 49 14.29 21.65 -6.29
N THR A 50 15.03 20.91 -7.12
CA THR A 50 14.51 20.40 -8.39
C THR A 50 13.55 19.25 -8.12
N LEU A 51 12.32 19.38 -8.58
CA LEU A 51 11.25 18.39 -8.39
C LEU A 51 11.00 17.56 -9.65
N LEU A 52 11.44 18.04 -10.82
CA LEU A 52 11.23 17.39 -12.11
C LEU A 52 12.55 17.17 -12.85
N ASN A 53 12.90 15.92 -13.09
CA ASN A 53 14.03 15.58 -13.95
C ASN A 53 13.63 15.70 -15.42
N ARG A 54 14.10 16.77 -16.07
CA ARG A 54 13.83 17.09 -17.48
C ARG A 54 14.88 16.51 -18.45
N THR A 55 15.93 15.84 -17.92
CA THR A 55 16.98 15.23 -18.77
C THR A 55 16.51 13.93 -19.42
N VAL A 56 15.43 13.33 -18.90
CA VAL A 56 14.79 12.15 -19.45
C VAL A 56 13.45 12.48 -20.10
N LYS A 57 13.08 11.73 -21.14
CA LYS A 57 11.79 11.89 -21.84
C LYS A 57 10.98 10.59 -21.73
N PRO A 58 9.75 10.62 -21.21
CA PRO A 58 9.09 11.77 -20.57
C PRO A 58 9.80 12.19 -19.27
N ALA A 59 9.69 13.48 -18.91
CA ALA A 59 10.24 13.99 -17.65
C ALA A 59 9.67 13.25 -16.45
N ARG A 60 10.51 12.97 -15.44
CA ARG A 60 10.15 12.17 -14.25
C ARG A 60 10.35 12.97 -12.97
N LEU A 61 9.56 12.65 -11.96
CA LEU A 61 9.73 13.21 -10.63
C LEU A 61 11.06 12.79 -10.02
N THR A 62 11.71 13.73 -9.36
CA THR A 62 12.94 13.50 -8.59
C THR A 62 12.63 12.79 -7.27
N GLU A 63 13.64 12.33 -6.56
CA GLU A 63 13.49 11.77 -5.21
C GLU A 63 13.01 12.84 -4.22
N GLU A 64 13.48 14.09 -4.37
CA GLU A 64 13.00 15.21 -3.56
C GLU A 64 11.50 15.49 -3.76
N ALA A 65 10.99 15.36 -4.99
CA ALA A 65 9.55 15.46 -5.25
C ALA A 65 8.77 14.37 -4.51
N ARG A 66 9.29 13.13 -4.50
CA ARG A 66 8.65 12.01 -3.79
C ARG A 66 8.63 12.20 -2.28
N ARG A 67 9.72 12.74 -1.71
CA ARG A 67 9.78 13.05 -0.26
C ARG A 67 8.78 14.12 0.15
N LYS A 68 8.53 15.12 -0.72
CA LYS A 68 7.55 16.19 -0.45
C LYS A 68 6.10 15.79 -0.72
N LEU A 69 5.88 14.66 -1.39
CA LEU A 69 4.53 14.23 -1.79
C LEU A 69 3.56 14.04 -0.60
N PRO A 70 3.95 13.38 0.51
CA PRO A 70 3.06 13.22 1.65
C PRO A 70 2.60 14.56 2.25
N ASP A 71 3.54 15.49 2.39
CA ASP A 71 3.24 16.83 2.92
C ASP A 71 2.36 17.64 1.96
N ALA A 72 2.59 17.53 0.65
CA ALA A 72 1.77 18.16 -0.38
C ALA A 72 0.33 17.63 -0.36
N GLN A 73 0.16 16.32 -0.23
CA GLN A 73 -1.14 15.67 -0.09
C GLN A 73 -1.87 16.13 1.18
N LEU A 74 -1.17 16.16 2.31
CA LEU A 74 -1.69 16.65 3.58
C LEU A 74 -2.12 18.13 3.49
N PHE A 75 -1.30 18.99 2.91
CA PHE A 75 -1.61 20.40 2.70
C PHE A 75 -2.89 20.57 1.86
N LEU A 76 -3.00 19.89 0.73
CA LEU A 76 -4.16 19.98 -0.16
C LEU A 76 -5.43 19.44 0.51
N ALA A 77 -5.33 18.37 1.27
CA ALA A 77 -6.44 17.80 2.01
C ALA A 77 -6.93 18.74 3.11
N THR A 78 -6.01 19.33 3.90
CA THR A 78 -6.32 20.32 4.92
C THR A 78 -6.96 21.57 4.32
N TYR A 79 -6.43 22.04 3.17
CA TYR A 79 -7.02 23.17 2.45
C TYR A 79 -8.47 22.88 1.99
N ARG A 80 -8.74 21.70 1.42
CA ARG A 80 -10.10 21.29 1.04
C ARG A 80 -11.02 21.26 2.26
N ARG A 81 -10.56 20.71 3.39
CA ARG A 81 -11.32 20.65 4.65
C ARG A 81 -11.70 22.04 5.18
N LEU A 82 -10.78 22.99 5.12
CA LEU A 82 -11.06 24.38 5.53
C LEU A 82 -12.12 25.06 4.66
N LEU A 83 -12.27 24.64 3.41
CA LEU A 83 -13.27 25.16 2.48
C LEU A 83 -14.59 24.38 2.54
N SER A 84 -14.61 23.19 3.09
CA SER A 84 -15.83 22.40 3.26
C SER A 84 -16.60 22.89 4.48
N THR A 85 -17.86 23.26 4.28
CA THR A 85 -18.78 23.50 5.39
C THR A 85 -19.16 22.14 5.98
N PRO A 86 -19.05 21.89 7.30
CA PRO A 86 -19.58 20.69 7.90
C PRO A 86 -21.10 20.67 7.70
N THR A 87 -21.59 19.84 6.80
CA THR A 87 -23.02 19.54 6.72
C THR A 87 -23.33 18.59 7.86
N ALA A 88 -23.99 19.11 8.89
CA ALA A 88 -24.56 18.31 9.95
C ALA A 88 -25.58 17.34 9.35
N SER A 89 -25.46 16.04 9.70
CA SER A 89 -26.42 14.95 9.49
C SER A 89 -26.95 14.74 8.06
N ASP A 90 -26.06 14.38 7.13
CA ASP A 90 -26.52 13.62 5.97
C ASP A 90 -26.40 12.11 6.31
N PRO A 91 -27.45 11.28 6.13
CA PRO A 91 -27.38 9.83 6.32
C PRO A 91 -26.61 9.14 5.18
N ARG A 92 -25.41 9.66 4.90
CA ARG A 92 -24.52 9.05 3.92
C ARG A 92 -23.92 7.75 4.44
N PRO A 93 -23.61 6.79 3.58
CA PRO A 93 -22.86 5.61 3.95
C PRO A 93 -21.51 5.98 4.63
N LEU A 94 -21.11 5.19 5.63
CA LEU A 94 -19.73 5.24 6.12
C LEU A 94 -18.79 4.72 5.04
N ARG A 95 -17.64 5.34 4.86
CA ARG A 95 -16.69 4.97 3.82
C ARG A 95 -15.43 4.41 4.42
N VAL A 96 -15.13 3.15 4.08
CA VAL A 96 -13.95 2.42 4.53
C VAL A 96 -12.99 2.24 3.36
N SER A 97 -11.77 2.75 3.51
CA SER A 97 -10.69 2.53 2.54
C SER A 97 -9.88 1.31 2.94
N ILE A 98 -9.75 0.35 2.03
CA ILE A 98 -8.90 -0.83 2.20
C ILE A 98 -7.94 -0.97 1.02
N PRO A 99 -6.72 -1.54 1.22
CA PRO A 99 -5.85 -1.88 0.10
C PRO A 99 -6.51 -2.92 -0.80
N ALA A 100 -6.37 -2.77 -2.11
CA ALA A 100 -6.95 -3.69 -3.11
C ALA A 100 -6.55 -5.16 -2.92
N ASN A 101 -5.47 -5.41 -2.20
CA ASN A 101 -4.92 -6.75 -1.90
C ASN A 101 -5.11 -7.19 -0.44
N ALA A 102 -5.95 -6.52 0.32
CA ALA A 102 -6.34 -7.01 1.64
C ALA A 102 -7.18 -8.29 1.49
N ALA A 103 -7.02 -9.25 2.41
CA ALA A 103 -7.84 -10.46 2.42
C ALA A 103 -9.31 -10.09 2.63
N PRO A 104 -10.19 -10.22 1.62
CA PRO A 104 -11.50 -9.58 1.66
C PRO A 104 -12.47 -10.23 2.64
N LEU A 105 -12.46 -11.57 2.76
CA LEU A 105 -13.50 -12.29 3.49
C LEU A 105 -13.62 -11.93 4.98
N PRO A 106 -12.55 -11.88 5.79
CA PRO A 106 -12.67 -11.50 7.20
C PRO A 106 -13.19 -10.07 7.36
N ILE A 107 -12.69 -9.15 6.54
CA ILE A 107 -13.08 -7.74 6.58
C ILE A 107 -14.56 -7.59 6.21
N LEU A 108 -15.00 -8.19 5.09
CA LEU A 108 -16.40 -8.15 4.65
C LEU A 108 -17.34 -8.73 5.69
N THR A 109 -16.95 -9.82 6.37
CA THR A 109 -17.75 -10.42 7.44
C THR A 109 -17.96 -9.43 8.60
N VAL A 110 -16.91 -8.70 8.99
CA VAL A 110 -17.01 -7.70 10.06
C VAL A 110 -17.87 -6.52 9.61
N LEU A 111 -17.68 -6.01 8.39
CA LEU A 111 -18.44 -4.89 7.87
C LEU A 111 -19.94 -5.22 7.77
N ASN A 112 -20.31 -6.39 7.21
CA ASN A 112 -21.71 -6.81 7.10
C ASN A 112 -22.37 -6.95 8.49
N ARG A 113 -21.63 -7.47 9.48
CA ARG A 113 -22.14 -7.54 10.88
C ARG A 113 -22.31 -6.15 11.48
N PHE A 114 -21.37 -5.25 11.19
CA PHE A 114 -21.43 -3.90 11.68
C PHE A 114 -22.61 -3.12 11.10
N GLU A 115 -22.85 -3.22 9.78
CA GLU A 115 -24.01 -2.63 9.11
C GLU A 115 -25.32 -3.11 9.75
N ALA A 116 -25.46 -4.43 9.95
CA ALA A 116 -26.64 -5.02 10.56
C ALA A 116 -26.86 -4.56 12.01
N ALA A 117 -25.78 -4.44 12.79
CA ALA A 117 -25.85 -4.05 14.20
C ALA A 117 -26.15 -2.57 14.42
N HIS A 118 -25.70 -1.70 13.51
CA HIS A 118 -25.78 -0.23 13.69
C HIS A 118 -26.79 0.43 12.75
N GLY A 119 -27.40 -0.32 11.81
CA GLY A 119 -28.37 0.23 10.84
C GLY A 119 -27.75 1.24 9.88
N VAL A 120 -26.49 1.07 9.53
CA VAL A 120 -25.72 1.95 8.63
C VAL A 120 -25.35 1.21 7.36
N GLN A 121 -25.06 1.96 6.30
CA GLN A 121 -24.45 1.42 5.08
C GLN A 121 -22.96 1.74 5.07
N ILE A 122 -22.15 0.85 4.47
CA ILE A 122 -20.70 1.02 4.34
C ILE A 122 -20.30 0.89 2.88
N ASP A 123 -19.71 1.95 2.34
CA ASP A 123 -19.05 1.92 1.03
C ASP A 123 -17.58 1.54 1.19
N LEU A 124 -17.14 0.55 0.42
CA LEU A 124 -15.74 0.18 0.34
C LEU A 124 -15.03 0.96 -0.77
N LEU A 125 -13.91 1.57 -0.41
CA LEU A 125 -13.07 2.33 -1.32
C LEU A 125 -11.70 1.65 -1.44
N ASN A 126 -11.16 1.64 -2.63
CA ASN A 126 -9.81 1.16 -2.87
C ASN A 126 -8.79 2.24 -2.51
N ASP A 127 -7.80 1.86 -1.71
CA ASP A 127 -6.56 2.57 -1.36
C ASP A 127 -6.59 4.10 -1.52
N CYS A 128 -7.34 4.77 -0.64
CA CYS A 128 -7.46 6.22 -0.67
C CYS A 128 -6.26 6.94 -0.02
N GLY A 129 -5.31 6.21 0.57
CA GLY A 129 -4.17 6.77 1.28
C GLY A 129 -4.56 7.69 2.45
N VAL A 130 -3.57 8.37 3.01
CA VAL A 130 -3.78 9.38 4.08
C VAL A 130 -4.66 10.52 3.58
N GLU A 131 -4.47 10.94 2.33
CA GLU A 131 -5.25 12.00 1.70
C GLU A 131 -6.76 11.70 1.70
N GLY A 132 -7.14 10.43 1.50
CA GLY A 132 -8.54 10.02 1.52
C GLY A 132 -9.24 10.27 2.86
N LEU A 133 -8.54 10.06 3.99
CA LEU A 133 -9.05 10.41 5.32
C LEU A 133 -9.11 11.93 5.52
N LEU A 134 -8.03 12.62 5.18
CA LEU A 134 -7.90 14.06 5.39
C LEU A 134 -8.89 14.88 4.56
N SER A 135 -9.18 14.45 3.34
CA SER A 135 -10.18 15.07 2.46
C SER A 135 -11.62 14.70 2.84
N GLY A 136 -11.82 13.79 3.79
CA GLY A 136 -13.12 13.25 4.14
C GLY A 136 -13.71 12.30 3.10
N ARG A 137 -12.91 11.81 2.15
CA ARG A 137 -13.31 10.80 1.15
C ARG A 137 -13.53 9.43 1.78
N ALA A 138 -12.76 9.10 2.82
CA ALA A 138 -12.95 7.95 3.68
C ALA A 138 -13.20 8.37 5.13
N ASP A 139 -13.88 7.54 5.91
CA ASP A 139 -14.13 7.75 7.32
C ASP A 139 -13.16 6.93 8.18
N VAL A 140 -12.89 5.69 7.77
CA VAL A 140 -11.88 4.80 8.35
C VAL A 140 -11.03 4.23 7.23
N ALA A 141 -9.74 4.05 7.47
CA ALA A 141 -8.82 3.44 6.51
C ALA A 141 -7.99 2.32 7.14
N TRP A 142 -7.71 1.33 6.33
CA TRP A 142 -6.77 0.26 6.59
C TRP A 142 -5.50 0.51 5.78
N PHE A 143 -4.38 0.77 6.43
CA PHE A 143 -3.11 1.02 5.77
C PHE A 143 -2.13 -0.15 5.91
N GLY A 144 -1.25 -0.29 4.93
CA GLY A 144 -0.07 -1.15 5.00
C GLY A 144 1.21 -0.38 5.39
N PHE A 145 1.08 0.77 6.03
CA PHE A 145 2.19 1.65 6.44
C PHE A 145 1.77 2.50 7.65
N GLU A 146 2.74 3.06 8.36
CA GLU A 146 2.50 4.03 9.43
C GLU A 146 2.26 5.41 8.81
N PRO A 147 1.11 6.07 9.08
CA PRO A 147 0.91 7.45 8.65
C PRO A 147 1.82 8.40 9.43
N PRO A 148 2.14 9.59 8.88
CA PRO A 148 2.95 10.59 9.58
C PRO A 148 2.35 10.95 10.94
N GLU A 149 3.18 11.09 11.98
CA GLU A 149 2.74 11.38 13.36
C GLU A 149 1.91 12.65 13.45
N ASN A 150 2.26 13.69 12.70
CA ASN A 150 1.58 14.99 12.70
C ASN A 150 0.43 15.08 11.68
N SER A 151 -0.08 13.97 11.19
CA SER A 151 -1.13 13.94 10.15
C SER A 151 -2.53 14.32 10.65
N GLY A 152 -2.75 14.49 11.95
CA GLY A 152 -4.10 14.70 12.53
C GLY A 152 -4.95 13.43 12.59
N LEU A 153 -4.35 12.27 12.25
CA LEU A 153 -5.00 10.97 12.34
C LEU A 153 -4.86 10.37 13.73
N SER A 154 -5.86 9.60 14.13
CA SER A 154 -5.75 8.54 15.12
C SER A 154 -5.43 7.26 14.36
N ALA A 155 -4.27 6.68 14.61
CA ALA A 155 -3.78 5.50 13.93
C ALA A 155 -3.41 4.42 14.95
N VAL A 156 -3.92 3.22 14.77
CA VAL A 156 -3.65 2.08 15.64
C VAL A 156 -2.97 0.99 14.83
N ARG A 157 -1.73 0.66 15.17
CA ARG A 157 -1.06 -0.50 14.62
C ARG A 157 -1.70 -1.76 15.21
N ALA A 158 -2.45 -2.46 14.38
CA ALA A 158 -3.24 -3.61 14.80
C ALA A 158 -2.50 -4.93 14.60
N ASN A 159 -1.65 -5.02 13.57
CA ASN A 159 -0.97 -6.26 13.20
C ASN A 159 0.28 -5.99 12.36
N THR A 160 1.01 -7.05 11.99
CA THR A 160 2.13 -7.01 11.07
C THR A 160 1.96 -8.12 10.02
N LEU A 161 2.05 -7.75 8.75
CA LEU A 161 1.97 -8.69 7.63
C LEU A 161 3.34 -9.19 7.23
N TYR A 162 3.43 -10.48 7.00
CA TYR A 162 4.59 -11.16 6.45
C TYR A 162 4.27 -11.76 5.09
N SER A 163 5.24 -11.78 4.20
CA SER A 163 5.20 -12.57 2.97
C SER A 163 6.46 -13.42 2.90
N PHE A 164 6.36 -14.61 2.36
CA PHE A 164 7.51 -15.46 2.08
C PHE A 164 7.45 -15.91 0.61
N LEU A 165 8.56 -16.49 0.15
CA LEU A 165 8.69 -16.90 -1.23
C LEU A 165 7.81 -18.13 -1.50
N MET A 166 7.10 -18.13 -2.63
CA MET A 166 6.18 -19.19 -3.02
C MET A 166 6.28 -19.49 -4.51
N ALA A 167 6.14 -20.76 -4.87
CA ALA A 167 6.07 -21.21 -6.27
C ALA A 167 5.13 -22.42 -6.40
N THR A 168 4.68 -22.73 -7.62
CA THR A 168 3.97 -23.99 -7.88
C THR A 168 4.97 -25.14 -7.98
N PRO A 169 4.60 -26.36 -7.52
CA PRO A 169 5.44 -27.55 -7.71
C PRO A 169 5.82 -27.81 -9.17
N ALA A 170 4.92 -27.52 -10.11
CA ALA A 170 5.17 -27.66 -11.54
C ALA A 170 6.29 -26.74 -12.03
N TYR A 171 6.31 -25.48 -11.56
CA TYR A 171 7.40 -24.53 -11.84
C TYR A 171 8.74 -25.04 -11.31
N LEU A 172 8.77 -25.47 -10.04
CA LEU A 172 9.98 -25.98 -9.40
C LEU A 172 10.49 -27.27 -10.06
N LYS A 173 9.61 -28.15 -10.50
CA LYS A 173 9.98 -29.35 -11.28
C LYS A 173 10.65 -28.98 -12.60
N ARG A 174 10.19 -27.91 -13.25
CA ARG A 174 10.71 -27.49 -14.57
C ARG A 174 12.01 -26.70 -14.50
N TYR A 175 12.15 -25.82 -13.52
CA TYR A 175 13.24 -24.84 -13.44
C TYR A 175 14.21 -25.09 -12.27
N GLY A 176 13.96 -26.10 -11.46
CA GLY A 176 14.71 -26.39 -10.24
C GLY A 176 14.11 -25.70 -9.01
N THR A 177 14.47 -26.20 -7.83
CA THR A 177 14.12 -25.62 -6.54
C THR A 177 15.35 -24.89 -6.00
N PRO A 178 15.34 -23.55 -5.91
CA PRO A 178 16.49 -22.81 -5.41
C PRO A 178 16.75 -23.15 -3.95
N LYS A 179 18.02 -23.41 -3.61
CA LYS A 179 18.50 -23.72 -2.26
C LYS A 179 19.14 -22.51 -1.59
N THR A 180 19.56 -21.54 -2.37
CA THR A 180 20.16 -20.28 -1.91
C THR A 180 19.52 -19.08 -2.59
N THR A 181 19.74 -17.90 -2.04
CA THR A 181 19.26 -16.64 -2.64
C THR A 181 19.94 -16.32 -3.97
N GLU A 182 21.18 -16.76 -4.15
CA GLU A 182 21.93 -16.58 -5.40
C GLU A 182 21.29 -17.37 -6.55
N GLU A 183 20.76 -18.56 -6.27
CA GLU A 183 20.08 -19.38 -7.27
C GLU A 183 18.77 -18.75 -7.76
N LEU A 184 18.18 -17.80 -7.00
CA LEU A 184 17.02 -17.04 -7.47
C LEU A 184 17.31 -16.22 -8.74
N GLN A 185 18.57 -15.93 -9.07
CA GLN A 185 18.95 -15.26 -10.31
C GLN A 185 18.57 -16.08 -11.56
N GLN A 186 18.41 -17.39 -11.41
CA GLN A 186 17.99 -18.31 -12.48
C GLN A 186 16.46 -18.34 -12.65
N HIS A 187 15.73 -17.69 -11.75
CA HIS A 187 14.27 -17.68 -11.71
C HIS A 187 13.67 -16.33 -12.05
N THR A 188 12.41 -16.33 -12.46
CA THR A 188 11.62 -15.11 -12.57
C THR A 188 11.01 -14.78 -11.20
N ILE A 189 11.31 -13.60 -10.67
CA ILE A 189 10.75 -13.10 -9.42
C ILE A 189 9.51 -12.29 -9.70
N LEU A 190 8.39 -12.68 -9.12
CA LEU A 190 7.12 -11.97 -9.20
C LEU A 190 6.96 -11.08 -7.97
N MET A 191 6.86 -9.78 -8.19
CA MET A 191 6.76 -8.74 -7.16
C MET A 191 5.50 -7.92 -7.37
N ARG A 192 4.88 -7.50 -6.27
CA ARG A 192 3.77 -6.55 -6.35
C ARG A 192 4.30 -5.14 -6.61
N ASP A 193 3.62 -4.43 -7.49
CA ASP A 193 3.75 -2.98 -7.58
C ASP A 193 2.80 -2.33 -6.57
N THR A 194 3.35 -1.54 -5.65
CA THR A 194 2.58 -0.85 -4.62
C THR A 194 3.06 0.59 -4.53
N ALA A 195 2.17 1.52 -4.85
CA ALA A 195 2.47 2.96 -4.89
C ALA A 195 3.02 3.51 -3.56
N ASN A 196 2.69 2.89 -2.44
CA ASN A 196 3.01 3.35 -1.07
C ASN A 196 4.16 2.58 -0.40
N ARG A 197 4.84 1.69 -1.12
CA ARG A 197 6.02 1.00 -0.61
C ARG A 197 7.28 1.66 -1.14
N SER A 198 8.17 2.09 -0.23
CA SER A 198 9.56 2.31 -0.59
C SER A 198 10.06 1.02 -1.26
N TYR A 199 10.77 1.16 -2.37
CA TYR A 199 11.34 0.05 -3.16
C TYR A 199 12.41 -0.69 -2.37
N ASP A 200 11.98 -1.35 -1.29
CA ASP A 200 12.84 -2.24 -0.52
C ASP A 200 12.96 -3.55 -1.29
N GLU A 201 13.95 -3.64 -2.14
CA GLU A 201 14.24 -4.81 -2.97
C GLU A 201 15.05 -5.85 -2.21
N MET A 202 14.77 -6.04 -0.93
CA MET A 202 15.50 -6.96 -0.08
C MET A 202 14.66 -8.16 0.36
N LEU A 203 15.32 -9.30 0.47
CA LEU A 203 14.87 -10.45 1.24
C LEU A 203 15.67 -10.50 2.54
N LEU A 204 15.01 -10.91 3.61
CA LEU A 204 15.54 -10.99 4.96
C LEU A 204 15.42 -12.43 5.48
N ASN A 205 16.43 -12.88 6.25
CA ASN A 205 16.38 -14.09 7.06
C ASN A 205 17.23 -13.87 8.31
N GLY A 206 16.61 -13.50 9.42
CA GLY A 206 17.32 -12.99 10.60
C GLY A 206 18.20 -11.79 10.19
N ASN A 207 19.47 -11.80 10.58
CA ASN A 207 20.42 -10.75 10.27
C ASN A 207 21.01 -10.82 8.84
N THR A 208 20.60 -11.80 8.04
CA THR A 208 21.08 -11.97 6.67
C THR A 208 20.15 -11.27 5.69
N THR A 209 20.72 -10.55 4.74
CA THR A 209 19.97 -9.82 3.70
C THR A 209 20.42 -10.25 2.31
N CYS A 210 19.47 -10.30 1.37
CA CYS A 210 19.74 -10.46 -0.06
C CYS A 210 19.08 -9.32 -0.81
N VAL A 211 19.90 -8.50 -1.50
CA VAL A 211 19.39 -7.41 -2.35
C VAL A 211 19.05 -7.97 -3.73
N LEU A 212 17.81 -7.74 -4.15
CA LEU A 212 17.32 -8.13 -5.47
C LEU A 212 17.66 -7.05 -6.50
N ASP A 213 18.92 -6.97 -6.88
CA ASP A 213 19.46 -6.00 -7.84
C ASP A 213 19.17 -6.36 -9.32
N SER A 214 19.89 -5.74 -10.26
CA SER A 214 19.72 -5.95 -11.70
C SER A 214 20.04 -7.38 -12.19
N ARG A 215 20.71 -8.20 -11.38
CA ARG A 215 21.02 -9.61 -11.70
C ARG A 215 19.79 -10.51 -11.66
N PHE A 216 18.71 -10.06 -10.96
CA PHE A 216 17.46 -10.80 -10.81
C PHE A 216 16.46 -10.41 -11.88
N ARG A 217 15.86 -11.40 -12.54
CA ARG A 217 14.74 -11.18 -13.46
C ARG A 217 13.47 -10.92 -12.65
N ARG A 218 12.99 -9.68 -12.66
CA ARG A 218 11.85 -9.23 -11.84
C ARG A 218 10.69 -8.76 -12.71
N ARG A 219 9.48 -9.14 -12.32
CA ARG A 219 8.22 -8.61 -12.85
C ARG A 219 7.47 -7.91 -11.73
N ARG A 220 7.08 -6.66 -11.96
CA ARG A 220 6.31 -5.85 -11.01
C ARG A 220 4.92 -5.64 -11.59
N GLU A 221 3.92 -6.08 -10.87
CA GLU A 221 2.54 -6.11 -11.35
C GLU A 221 1.58 -5.98 -10.15
N SER A 222 0.28 -5.80 -10.41
CA SER A 222 -0.73 -5.83 -9.34
C SER A 222 -0.73 -7.18 -8.59
N ALA A 223 -1.30 -7.21 -7.40
CA ALA A 223 -1.38 -8.44 -6.61
C ALA A 223 -2.13 -9.55 -7.35
N GLU A 224 -3.20 -9.19 -8.07
CA GLU A 224 -4.01 -10.12 -8.86
C GLU A 224 -3.20 -10.72 -10.01
N VAL A 225 -2.43 -9.91 -10.72
CA VAL A 225 -1.57 -10.37 -11.82
C VAL A 225 -0.42 -11.22 -11.27
N CYS A 226 0.23 -10.82 -10.18
CA CYS A 226 1.24 -11.63 -9.51
C CYS A 226 0.68 -13.01 -9.11
N ARG A 227 -0.54 -13.05 -8.53
CA ARG A 227 -1.20 -14.29 -8.15
C ARG A 227 -1.51 -15.16 -9.38
N ALA A 228 -2.06 -14.57 -10.44
CA ALA A 228 -2.36 -15.29 -11.68
C ALA A 228 -1.10 -15.92 -12.30
N ARG A 229 0.00 -15.16 -12.37
CA ARG A 229 1.28 -15.66 -12.88
C ARG A 229 1.89 -16.74 -12.01
N LEU A 230 1.82 -16.60 -10.69
CA LEU A 230 2.26 -17.63 -9.76
C LEU A 230 1.53 -18.94 -10.02
N LEU A 231 0.19 -18.90 -10.13
CA LEU A 231 -0.63 -20.08 -10.38
C LEU A 231 -0.42 -20.67 -11.79
N ALA A 232 -0.09 -19.82 -12.76
CA ALA A 232 0.32 -20.26 -14.09
C ALA A 232 1.74 -20.86 -14.14
N GLY A 233 2.49 -20.86 -13.03
CA GLY A 233 3.85 -21.40 -12.98
C GLY A 233 4.85 -20.55 -13.74
N GLU A 234 4.73 -19.22 -13.71
CA GLU A 234 5.59 -18.29 -14.45
C GLU A 234 6.74 -17.73 -13.59
N GLY A 235 6.80 -18.05 -12.29
CA GLY A 235 7.85 -17.54 -11.42
C GLY A 235 7.68 -17.88 -9.95
N ILE A 236 8.55 -17.27 -9.13
CA ILE A 236 8.52 -17.30 -7.67
C ILE A 236 7.95 -15.97 -7.17
N ALA A 237 6.81 -16.01 -6.50
CA ALA A 237 6.24 -14.83 -5.88
C ALA A 237 6.87 -14.58 -4.51
N ILE A 238 7.19 -13.30 -4.21
CA ILE A 238 7.86 -12.93 -2.97
C ILE A 238 7.04 -11.95 -2.11
N ASP A 239 5.98 -11.37 -2.67
CA ASP A 239 5.19 -10.30 -2.04
C ASP A 239 3.73 -10.66 -1.77
N LEU A 240 3.30 -11.86 -2.14
CA LEU A 240 1.95 -12.32 -1.81
C LEU A 240 1.91 -12.78 -0.36
N THR A 241 0.88 -12.34 0.37
CA THR A 241 0.73 -12.73 1.77
C THR A 241 0.18 -14.17 1.87
N PRO A 242 0.57 -14.94 2.89
CA PRO A 242 0.00 -16.27 3.12
C PRO A 242 -1.53 -16.26 3.25
N GLY A 243 -2.10 -15.20 3.84
CA GLY A 243 -3.55 -15.06 3.97
C GLY A 243 -4.27 -14.98 2.62
N LEU A 244 -3.65 -14.33 1.62
CA LEU A 244 -4.17 -14.28 0.26
C LEU A 244 -4.05 -15.62 -0.48
N MET A 245 -3.07 -16.44 -0.11
CA MET A 245 -2.73 -17.72 -0.74
C MET A 245 -3.11 -18.93 0.13
N MET A 246 -4.01 -18.73 1.10
CA MET A 246 -4.31 -19.73 2.12
C MET A 246 -4.82 -21.06 1.54
N ASN A 247 -5.71 -20.99 0.57
CA ASN A 247 -6.30 -22.18 -0.07
C ASN A 247 -5.24 -22.94 -0.89
N GLU A 248 -4.42 -22.22 -1.63
CA GLU A 248 -3.36 -22.79 -2.48
C GLU A 248 -2.23 -23.39 -1.65
N LEU A 249 -1.89 -22.77 -0.52
CA LEU A 249 -0.93 -23.32 0.43
C LEU A 249 -1.48 -24.56 1.13
N ALA A 250 -2.77 -24.55 1.52
CA ALA A 250 -3.41 -25.67 2.19
C ALA A 250 -3.55 -26.90 1.26
N SER A 251 -3.81 -26.66 -0.03
CA SER A 251 -3.94 -27.73 -1.04
C SER A 251 -2.60 -28.19 -1.63
N GLY A 252 -1.50 -27.49 -1.35
CA GLY A 252 -0.20 -27.77 -1.97
C GLY A 252 -0.09 -27.31 -3.44
N THR A 253 -1.08 -26.58 -3.95
CA THR A 253 -1.01 -25.97 -5.29
C THR A 253 0.15 -24.99 -5.38
N VAL A 254 0.46 -24.32 -4.27
CA VAL A 254 1.62 -23.47 -4.08
C VAL A 254 2.39 -23.94 -2.85
N VAL A 255 3.70 -23.96 -2.94
CA VAL A 255 4.58 -24.37 -1.84
C VAL A 255 5.60 -23.27 -1.52
N PRO A 256 6.04 -23.16 -0.25
CA PRO A 256 7.09 -22.24 0.15
C PRO A 256 8.43 -22.59 -0.52
N VAL A 257 9.18 -21.54 -0.83
CA VAL A 257 10.54 -21.60 -1.39
C VAL A 257 11.49 -20.87 -0.46
N LEU A 258 12.70 -21.37 -0.27
CA LEU A 258 13.71 -20.81 0.65
C LEU A 258 13.09 -20.50 2.03
N PRO A 259 12.71 -21.51 2.84
CA PRO A 259 12.10 -21.31 4.14
C PRO A 259 12.95 -20.38 5.02
N GLY A 260 12.30 -19.46 5.72
CA GLY A 260 12.97 -18.45 6.54
C GLY A 260 13.23 -17.12 5.82
N TRP A 261 13.31 -17.11 4.51
CA TRP A 261 13.45 -15.89 3.73
C TRP A 261 12.09 -15.22 3.51
N HIS A 262 12.01 -13.92 3.77
CA HIS A 262 10.80 -13.12 3.63
C HIS A 262 11.12 -11.69 3.21
N ARG A 263 10.12 -10.97 2.75
CA ARG A 263 10.22 -9.51 2.55
C ARG A 263 10.19 -8.81 3.89
N ARG A 264 10.67 -7.55 3.96
CA ARG A 264 10.48 -6.73 5.14
C ARG A 264 9.00 -6.73 5.53
N PRO A 265 8.67 -7.10 6.79
CA PRO A 265 7.29 -7.07 7.26
C PRO A 265 6.74 -5.64 7.20
N TRP A 266 5.43 -5.51 7.06
CA TRP A 266 4.77 -4.22 7.07
C TRP A 266 3.58 -4.20 8.03
N PRO A 267 3.30 -3.04 8.66
CA PRO A 267 2.22 -2.94 9.62
C PRO A 267 0.86 -3.01 8.93
N ILE A 268 -0.13 -3.49 9.66
CA ILE A 268 -1.53 -3.16 9.43
C ILE A 268 -1.89 -2.05 10.41
N VAL A 269 -2.34 -0.93 9.89
CA VAL A 269 -2.72 0.23 10.67
C VAL A 269 -4.15 0.60 10.33
N ILE A 270 -5.00 0.69 11.35
CA ILE A 270 -6.35 1.23 11.22
C ILE A 270 -6.31 2.69 11.63
N ALA A 271 -6.78 3.57 10.75
CA ALA A 271 -6.70 5.00 10.96
C ALA A 271 -8.02 5.71 10.65
N THR A 272 -8.27 6.78 11.37
CA THR A 272 -9.37 7.73 11.15
C THR A 272 -8.92 9.13 11.55
N LEU A 273 -9.65 10.17 11.15
CA LEU A 273 -9.42 11.52 11.68
C LEU A 273 -9.73 11.58 13.17
N LYS A 274 -8.85 12.21 13.98
CA LYS A 274 -9.07 12.36 15.44
C LYS A 274 -10.41 12.99 15.75
N GLU A 275 -10.82 14.00 14.98
CA GLU A 275 -12.10 14.68 15.15
C GLU A 275 -13.32 13.79 14.87
N LYS A 276 -13.18 12.79 13.97
CA LYS A 276 -14.27 11.85 13.66
C LYS A 276 -14.51 10.81 14.74
N LEU A 277 -13.59 10.62 15.66
CA LEU A 277 -13.80 9.74 16.83
C LEU A 277 -14.89 10.28 17.79
N ALA A 278 -15.26 11.56 17.71
CA ALA A 278 -16.42 12.10 18.40
C ALA A 278 -17.74 11.49 17.91
N ASN A 279 -17.78 10.94 16.69
CA ASN A 279 -18.92 10.16 16.19
C ASN A 279 -18.80 8.72 16.71
N PRO A 280 -19.74 8.26 17.56
CA PRO A 280 -19.65 6.93 18.18
C PRO A 280 -19.68 5.80 17.17
N THR A 281 -20.35 5.96 16.02
CA THR A 281 -20.41 4.95 14.97
C THR A 281 -19.05 4.80 14.26
N VAL A 282 -18.36 5.91 14.00
CA VAL A 282 -17.00 5.88 13.40
C VAL A 282 -16.00 5.29 14.38
N ALA A 283 -16.09 5.63 15.67
CA ALA A 283 -15.24 5.07 16.70
C ALA A 283 -15.42 3.55 16.81
N ALA A 284 -16.68 3.07 16.88
CA ALA A 284 -17.02 1.66 16.94
C ALA A 284 -16.57 0.90 15.68
N LEU A 285 -16.68 1.51 14.48
CA LEU A 285 -16.21 0.90 13.23
C LEU A 285 -14.68 0.77 13.21
N SER A 286 -13.97 1.82 13.67
CA SER A 286 -12.50 1.80 13.79
C SER A 286 -12.04 0.70 14.75
N GLU A 287 -12.72 0.53 15.89
CA GLU A 287 -12.45 -0.54 16.84
C GLU A 287 -12.73 -1.92 16.25
N ALA A 288 -13.89 -2.13 15.61
CA ALA A 288 -14.25 -3.40 14.98
C ALA A 288 -13.23 -3.83 13.91
N LEU A 289 -12.74 -2.88 13.09
CA LEU A 289 -11.70 -3.17 12.10
C LEU A 289 -10.34 -3.43 12.75
N THR A 290 -10.02 -2.75 13.84
CA THR A 290 -8.79 -2.98 14.61
C THR A 290 -8.78 -4.39 15.19
N ASP A 291 -9.90 -4.82 15.78
CA ASP A 291 -10.04 -6.17 16.35
C ASP A 291 -10.05 -7.24 15.25
N CYS A 292 -10.66 -6.97 14.11
CA CYS A 292 -10.55 -7.83 12.93
C CYS A 292 -9.09 -8.04 12.53
N ALA A 293 -8.33 -6.96 12.43
CA ALA A 293 -6.92 -7.02 12.08
C ALA A 293 -6.09 -7.79 13.11
N ARG A 294 -6.34 -7.59 14.41
CA ARG A 294 -5.68 -8.33 15.51
C ARG A 294 -5.98 -9.83 15.44
N GLN A 295 -7.23 -10.20 15.19
CA GLN A 295 -7.63 -11.60 15.06
C GLN A 295 -6.99 -12.31 13.86
N MET A 296 -6.59 -11.55 12.82
CA MET A 296 -5.85 -12.07 11.67
C MET A 296 -4.38 -12.38 11.99
N GLU A 297 -3.88 -12.04 13.17
CA GLU A 297 -2.47 -12.20 13.54
C GLU A 297 -2.00 -13.66 13.37
N GLY A 298 -2.80 -14.63 13.77
CA GLY A 298 -2.48 -16.05 13.59
C GLY A 298 -2.30 -16.47 12.12
N MET A 299 -3.06 -15.88 11.20
CA MET A 299 -3.00 -16.21 9.77
C MET A 299 -1.92 -15.43 9.02
N ASN A 300 -1.55 -14.24 9.48
CA ASN A 300 -0.57 -13.37 8.84
C ASN A 300 0.81 -13.42 9.51
N ASN A 301 0.92 -14.14 10.63
CA ASN A 301 2.17 -14.34 11.33
C ASN A 301 2.99 -15.46 10.66
N TRP A 302 4.25 -15.17 10.30
CA TRP A 302 5.14 -16.17 9.73
C TRP A 302 5.30 -17.43 10.61
N ARG A 303 5.28 -17.28 11.96
CA ARG A 303 5.37 -18.40 12.93
C ARG A 303 4.19 -19.37 12.80
N PHE A 304 2.98 -18.85 12.58
CA PHE A 304 1.80 -19.68 12.34
C PHE A 304 1.99 -20.54 11.09
N TRP A 305 2.39 -19.94 9.99
CA TRP A 305 2.57 -20.66 8.72
C TRP A 305 3.75 -21.61 8.75
N HIS A 306 4.89 -21.24 9.37
CA HIS A 306 6.02 -22.13 9.54
C HIS A 306 5.64 -23.37 10.34
N ARG A 307 4.90 -23.23 11.46
CA ARG A 307 4.41 -24.38 12.23
C ARG A 307 3.42 -25.22 11.43
N ARG A 308 2.43 -24.59 10.78
CA ARG A 308 1.40 -25.27 10.00
C ARG A 308 1.96 -26.07 8.83
N LEU A 309 2.99 -25.53 8.17
CA LEU A 309 3.63 -26.12 6.99
C LEU A 309 4.90 -26.91 7.34
N HIS A 310 5.21 -27.07 8.64
CA HIS A 310 6.43 -27.74 9.13
C HIS A 310 7.72 -27.17 8.55
N LEU A 311 7.77 -25.84 8.34
CA LEU A 311 8.94 -25.16 7.83
C LEU A 311 9.95 -24.88 8.95
N PRO A 312 11.25 -24.79 8.61
CA PRO A 312 12.27 -24.30 9.55
C PRO A 312 11.89 -22.91 10.08
N MET A 313 12.03 -22.72 11.38
CA MET A 313 11.81 -21.40 11.97
C MET A 313 12.94 -20.47 11.54
N PRO A 314 12.64 -19.24 11.07
CA PRO A 314 13.67 -18.23 10.85
C PRO A 314 14.45 -17.98 12.13
N VAL A 315 15.73 -17.64 11.98
CA VAL A 315 16.58 -17.22 13.11
C VAL A 315 15.92 -16.00 13.75
N GLN A 316 15.68 -16.06 15.07
CA GLN A 316 15.06 -14.93 15.79
C GLN A 316 16.02 -13.74 15.77
N GLU A 317 15.51 -12.57 15.41
CA GLU A 317 16.14 -11.31 15.80
C GLU A 317 15.94 -11.20 17.34
N GLU A 318 17.04 -11.24 18.07
CA GLU A 318 17.09 -10.86 19.49
C GLU A 318 16.98 -9.35 19.64
#